data_aa0f2bc0e65153a8a5ff04315aff755b
#
_entry.id   aa0f2bc0e65153a8a5ff04315aff755b
#
_cell.length_a   1.000
_cell.length_b   1.000
_cell.length_c   1.000
_cell.angle_alpha   90.00
_cell.angle_beta   90.00
_cell.angle_gamma   90.00
#
_symmetry.space_group_name_H-M   'P 1'
#
loop_
_entity.id
_entity.type
_entity.pdbx_description
1 polymer ?
#
loop_
_entity_poly.entity_id
_entity_poly.type
_entity_poly.pdbx_seq_one_letter_code
_entity_poly.pdbx_strand_id
1 'polypeptide(L)'
;MKQRNFIGRLVSRWRNQRGWTQDVFADKLQFAGWHDATRDTVAKIEGGLLRIDLTQLYYIAAALGLQPSDFLSQIDWRRAVEE
;
A
#
# COMPACT_ATOMS: atom_id res chain seq x y z
N MET A 1 -11.79 -6.34 13.27
CA MET A 1 -11.24 -6.02 12.91
C MET A 1 -10.63 -6.05 12.31
N LYS A 2 -9.98 -5.96 12.26
CA LYS A 2 -9.65 -6.26 11.53
C LYS A 2 -9.43 -5.81 10.12
N GLN A 3 -10.23 -5.15 9.42
CA GLN A 3 -10.07 -4.74 8.04
C GLN A 3 -9.12 -3.58 7.88
N ARG A 4 -8.87 -2.86 8.94
CA ARG A 4 -7.98 -1.73 8.80
C ARG A 4 -6.56 -2.15 8.41
N ASN A 5 -6.19 -3.42 8.63
CA ASN A 5 -4.87 -3.89 8.23
C ASN A 5 -4.90 -4.65 6.90
N PHE A 6 -6.05 -4.68 6.25
CA PHE A 6 -6.21 -5.45 5.02
C PHE A 6 -5.29 -4.93 3.91
N ILE A 7 -5.32 -3.62 3.69
CA ILE A 7 -4.50 -3.02 2.64
C ILE A 7 -3.03 -3.17 2.99
N GLY A 8 -2.68 -3.01 4.25
CA GLY A 8 -1.29 -3.14 4.68
C GLY A 8 -0.71 -4.49 4.37
N ARG A 9 -1.47 -5.55 4.64
CA ARG A 9 -0.99 -6.90 4.35
C ARG A 9 -0.84 -7.14 2.86
N LEU A 10 -1.73 -6.58 2.07
CA LEU A 10 -1.67 -6.71 0.63
C LEU A 10 -0.44 -6.00 0.07
N VAL A 11 -0.18 -4.80 0.56
CA VAL A 11 0.99 -4.02 0.18
C VAL A 11 2.27 -4.78 0.54
N SER A 12 2.32 -5.32 1.75
CA SER A 12 3.49 -6.07 2.20
C SER A 12 3.74 -7.27 1.29
N ARG A 13 2.67 -7.99 0.92
CA ARG A 13 2.79 -9.14 0.05
C ARG A 13 3.36 -8.73 -1.32
N TRP A 14 2.81 -7.69 -1.91
CA TRP A 14 3.29 -7.24 -3.22
C TRP A 14 4.72 -6.76 -3.17
N ARG A 15 5.07 -6.04 -2.10
CA ARG A 15 6.45 -5.59 -1.94
C ARG A 15 7.40 -6.78 -1.86
N ASN A 16 7.04 -7.76 -1.04
CA ASN A 16 7.89 -8.95 -0.86
C ASN A 16 8.00 -9.77 -2.15
N GLN A 17 6.92 -9.86 -2.91
CA GLN A 17 6.95 -10.56 -4.19
C GLN A 17 7.92 -9.94 -5.16
N ARG A 18 8.15 -8.63 -5.04
CA ARG A 18 9.08 -7.90 -5.89
C ARG A 18 10.51 -7.94 -5.37
N GLY A 19 10.71 -8.51 -4.18
CA GLY A 19 12.04 -8.56 -3.58
C GLY A 19 12.52 -7.23 -3.05
N TRP A 20 11.60 -6.30 -2.76
CA TRP A 20 11.98 -4.96 -2.30
C TRP A 20 11.99 -4.90 -0.79
N THR A 21 12.98 -4.17 -0.24
CA THR A 21 12.96 -3.79 1.17
C THR A 21 11.97 -2.65 1.37
N GLN A 22 11.68 -2.35 2.63
CA GLN A 22 10.84 -1.20 2.93
C GLN A 22 11.50 0.10 2.49
N ASP A 23 12.82 0.20 2.58
CA ASP A 23 13.54 1.38 2.10
C ASP A 23 13.38 1.55 0.60
N VAL A 24 13.50 0.47 -0.15
CA VAL A 24 13.34 0.53 -1.60
C VAL A 24 11.93 0.97 -1.96
N PHE A 25 10.94 0.44 -1.27
CA PHE A 25 9.56 0.82 -1.56
C PHE A 25 9.30 2.28 -1.21
N ALA A 26 9.91 2.78 -0.12
CA ALA A 26 9.79 4.19 0.23
C ALA A 26 10.31 5.08 -0.91
N ASP A 27 11.45 4.69 -1.50
CA ASP A 27 11.98 5.44 -2.63
C ASP A 27 11.00 5.45 -3.80
N LYS A 28 10.36 4.31 -4.06
CA LYS A 28 9.41 4.24 -5.16
C LYS A 28 8.16 5.05 -4.88
N LEU A 29 7.73 5.13 -3.62
CA LEU A 29 6.62 5.99 -3.24
C LEU A 29 6.96 7.45 -3.48
N GLN A 30 8.18 7.86 -3.12
CA GLN A 30 8.62 9.23 -3.35
C GLN A 30 8.59 9.57 -4.84
N PHE A 31 9.08 8.66 -5.65
CA PHE A 31 9.11 8.85 -7.09
C PHE A 31 7.70 8.94 -7.66
N ALA A 32 6.75 8.20 -7.06
CA ALA A 32 5.36 8.19 -7.52
C ALA A 32 4.60 9.47 -7.13
N GLY A 33 5.14 10.25 -6.21
CA GLY A 33 4.50 11.49 -5.80
C GLY A 33 4.36 11.68 -4.29
N TRP A 34 4.63 10.67 -3.52
CA TRP A 34 4.55 10.76 -2.06
C TRP A 34 5.92 11.22 -1.54
N HIS A 35 6.18 12.50 -1.67
CA HIS A 35 7.54 13.05 -1.56
C HIS A 35 8.20 12.84 -0.22
N ASP A 36 7.45 12.81 0.86
CA ASP A 36 8.01 12.64 2.19
C ASP A 36 7.85 11.23 2.75
N ALA A 37 7.57 10.27 1.89
CA ALA A 37 7.48 8.88 2.33
C ALA A 37 8.86 8.38 2.77
N THR A 38 8.89 7.67 3.88
CA THR A 38 10.12 7.10 4.42
C THR A 38 9.88 5.63 4.71
N ARG A 39 10.93 4.95 5.12
CA ARG A 39 10.80 3.57 5.57
C ARG A 39 9.74 3.46 6.67
N ASP A 40 9.69 4.44 7.58
CA ASP A 40 8.70 4.45 8.64
C ASP A 40 7.29 4.54 8.08
N THR A 41 7.11 5.33 7.01
CA THR A 41 5.82 5.41 6.33
C THR A 41 5.38 4.04 5.84
N VAL A 42 6.29 3.33 5.18
CA VAL A 42 6.00 1.99 4.67
C VAL A 42 5.65 1.03 5.81
N ALA A 43 6.42 1.08 6.88
CA ALA A 43 6.17 0.21 8.04
C ALA A 43 4.77 0.48 8.62
N LYS A 44 4.37 1.74 8.69
CA LYS A 44 3.05 2.10 9.20
C LYS A 44 1.93 1.65 8.26
N ILE A 45 2.14 1.76 6.95
CA ILE A 45 1.17 1.27 5.98
C ILE A 45 0.98 -0.24 6.18
N GLU A 46 2.07 -0.97 6.25
CA GLU A 46 2.01 -2.42 6.32
C GLU A 46 1.47 -2.89 7.66
N GLY A 47 1.67 -2.11 8.70
CA GLY A 47 1.16 -2.45 10.02
C GLY A 47 -0.26 -2.01 10.28
N GLY A 48 -0.89 -1.33 9.31
CA GLY A 48 -2.25 -0.85 9.48
C GLY A 48 -2.37 0.34 10.40
N LEU A 49 -1.28 1.06 10.61
CA LEU A 49 -1.25 2.19 11.54
C LEU A 49 -1.49 3.53 10.86
N LEU A 50 -1.58 3.53 9.55
CA LEU A 50 -1.74 4.75 8.78
C LEU A 50 -3.05 4.67 8.02
N ARG A 51 -3.88 5.72 8.16
CA ARG A 51 -5.10 5.83 7.37
C ARG A 51 -4.72 6.21 5.94
N ILE A 52 -5.15 5.43 4.98
CA ILE A 52 -4.80 5.63 3.58
C ILE A 52 -5.94 6.35 2.90
N ASP A 53 -5.68 7.55 2.37
CA ASP A 53 -6.68 8.25 1.57
C ASP A 53 -6.53 7.83 0.10
N LEU A 54 -7.41 8.35 -0.74
CA LEU A 54 -7.46 7.95 -2.13
C LEU A 54 -6.20 8.34 -2.89
N THR A 55 -5.65 9.52 -2.59
CA THR A 55 -4.42 9.97 -3.23
C THR A 55 -3.25 9.08 -2.86
N GLN A 56 -3.17 8.71 -1.60
CA GLN A 56 -2.10 7.82 -1.13
C GLN A 56 -2.23 6.44 -1.75
N LEU A 57 -3.46 5.96 -1.91
CA LEU A 57 -3.69 4.69 -2.57
C LEU A 57 -3.21 4.72 -4.02
N TYR A 58 -3.41 5.84 -4.69
CA TYR A 58 -2.91 6.03 -6.04
C TYR A 58 -1.38 5.95 -6.08
N TYR A 59 -0.71 6.61 -5.14
CA TYR A 59 0.75 6.54 -5.07
C TYR A 59 1.24 5.12 -4.83
N ILE A 60 0.56 4.40 -3.96
CA ILE A 60 0.93 3.03 -3.66
C ILE A 60 0.80 2.14 -4.90
N ALA A 61 -0.31 2.28 -5.62
CA ALA A 61 -0.51 1.51 -6.85
C ALA A 61 0.56 1.85 -7.87
N ALA A 62 0.84 3.14 -8.06
CA ALA A 62 1.85 3.57 -9.01
C ALA A 62 3.23 3.03 -8.64
N ALA A 63 3.56 3.07 -7.36
CA ALA A 63 4.86 2.57 -6.90
C ALA A 63 5.00 1.07 -7.13
N LEU A 64 3.89 0.34 -7.08
CA LEU A 64 3.90 -1.09 -7.32
C LEU A 64 3.82 -1.44 -8.80
N GLY A 65 3.66 -0.45 -9.66
CA GLY A 65 3.54 -0.68 -11.09
C GLY A 65 2.17 -1.19 -11.50
N LEU A 66 1.15 -0.88 -10.69
CA LEU A 66 -0.22 -1.31 -10.95
C LEU A 66 -1.07 -0.12 -11.38
N GLN A 67 -2.06 -0.39 -12.20
CA GLN A 67 -3.12 0.58 -12.44
C GLN A 67 -3.99 0.63 -11.19
N PRO A 68 -4.63 1.76 -10.88
CA PRO A 68 -5.56 1.78 -9.76
C PRO A 68 -6.62 0.70 -9.86
N SER A 69 -7.12 0.44 -11.07
CA SER A 69 -8.12 -0.62 -11.25
C SER A 69 -7.56 -2.01 -10.93
N ASP A 70 -6.30 -2.25 -11.29
CA ASP A 70 -5.65 -3.53 -10.97
C ASP A 70 -5.51 -3.70 -9.47
N PHE A 71 -5.12 -2.63 -8.80
CA PHE A 71 -4.97 -2.65 -7.35
C PHE A 71 -6.31 -2.97 -6.70
N LEU A 72 -7.36 -2.26 -7.11
CA LEU A 72 -8.67 -2.42 -6.50
C LEU A 72 -9.27 -3.79 -6.76
N SER A 73 -8.96 -4.39 -7.90
CA SER A 73 -9.48 -5.72 -8.22
C SER A 73 -8.90 -6.81 -7.33
N GLN A 74 -7.79 -6.54 -6.65
CA GLN A 74 -7.19 -7.49 -5.73
C GLN A 74 -7.83 -7.43 -4.34
N ILE A 75 -8.67 -6.45 -4.09
CA ILE A 75 -9.28 -6.26 -2.80
C ILE A 75 -10.59 -7.01 -2.74
N ASP A 76 -10.78 -7.75 -1.66
CA ASP A 76 -12.05 -8.44 -1.42
C ASP A 76 -13.05 -7.42 -0.87
N TRP A 77 -13.82 -6.81 -1.77
CA TRP A 77 -14.76 -5.78 -1.40
C TRP A 77 -15.79 -6.25 -0.39
N ARG A 78 -16.22 -7.50 -0.53
CA ARG A 78 -17.23 -8.04 0.37
C ARG A 78 -16.73 -8.05 1.79
N ARG A 79 -15.50 -8.52 1.97
CA ARG A 79 -14.89 -8.51 3.31
C ARG A 79 -14.71 -7.11 3.83
N ALA A 80 -14.24 -6.22 2.98
CA ALA A 80 -13.97 -4.84 3.40
C ALA A 80 -15.22 -4.16 3.89
N VAL A 81 -16.36 -4.44 3.26
CA VAL A 81 -17.61 -3.81 3.61
C VAL A 81 -18.20 -4.41 4.87
N GLU A 82 -18.05 -5.71 5.07
CA GLU A 82 -18.69 -6.39 6.18
C GLU A 82 -18.02 -6.13 7.52
N GLU A 83 -16.85 -5.61 7.51
CA GLU A 83 -16.14 -5.31 8.73
C GLU A 83 -15.97 -3.83 8.94
#